data_29e325d8d09049d8ac60c246f4648d12
#
_entry.id   29e325d8d09049d8ac60c246f4648d12
#
_cell.length_a   1.000
_cell.length_b   1.000
_cell.length_c   1.000
_cell.angle_alpha   90.00
_cell.angle_beta   90.00
_cell.angle_gamma   90.00
#
_symmetry.space_group_name_H-M   'P 1'
#
loop_
_entity.id
_entity.type
_entity.pdbx_description
1 polymer ?
#
loop_
_entity_poly.entity_id
_entity_poly.type
_entity_poly.pdbx_seq_one_letter_code
_entity_poly.pdbx_strand_id
1 'polypeptide(L)'
;MIAIDKEMDVFGVILSAIVTCFGGGMLRDVLAGAAIGLDRPWFFSGTPEANLYIIISVATAIAVFFAALVFKKHYVREERLVRSVNNILDAIGIGLFSAVGTGSYISAGPFVAITMGMISSIGGGLIRDVILNEIPFVLRKYVYAIPTILGSAAYYLLLVCIFPNTDYGETVAMVTCILVVFVLRMLATYFKWNMPKAIDFRKMRETVRNEQLDED
;
A
#
# COMPACT_ATOMS: atom_id res chain seq x y z
N MET A 1 -6.52 -10.95 5.28
CA MET A 1 -7.21 -11.48 4.09
C MET A 1 -6.29 -12.38 3.28
N ILE A 2 -5.27 -11.89 2.54
CA ILE A 2 -4.39 -12.72 1.70
C ILE A 2 -3.79 -13.91 2.48
N ALA A 3 -3.33 -13.70 3.71
CA ALA A 3 -2.80 -14.78 4.56
C ALA A 3 -3.87 -15.83 4.93
N ILE A 4 -5.13 -15.40 5.13
CA ILE A 4 -6.26 -16.30 5.40
C ILE A 4 -6.63 -17.09 4.15
N ASP A 5 -6.65 -16.44 2.97
CA ASP A 5 -6.90 -17.10 1.68
C ASP A 5 -5.81 -18.14 1.34
N LYS A 6 -4.62 -18.01 1.96
CA LYS A 6 -3.50 -18.97 1.88
C LYS A 6 -3.48 -20.00 3.01
N GLU A 7 -4.55 -20.11 3.78
CA GLU A 7 -4.70 -21.07 4.87
C GLU A 7 -3.58 -20.99 5.94
N MET A 8 -3.03 -19.78 6.14
CA MET A 8 -2.00 -19.56 7.16
C MET A 8 -2.58 -19.65 8.55
N ASP A 9 -1.77 -20.10 9.49
CA ASP A 9 -2.10 -20.13 10.92
C ASP A 9 -2.16 -18.72 11.55
N VAL A 10 -2.51 -18.64 12.81
CA VAL A 10 -2.61 -17.39 13.57
C VAL A 10 -1.30 -16.60 13.50
N PHE A 11 -0.15 -17.27 13.63
CA PHE A 11 1.16 -16.63 13.58
C PHE A 11 1.44 -16.01 12.21
N GLY A 12 1.15 -16.73 11.13
CA GLY A 12 1.29 -16.24 9.76
C GLY A 12 0.40 -15.03 9.46
N VAL A 13 -0.83 -15.02 9.98
CA VAL A 13 -1.74 -13.88 9.85
C VAL A 13 -1.24 -12.66 10.62
N ILE A 14 -0.75 -12.84 11.87
CA ILE A 14 -0.17 -11.76 12.68
C ILE A 14 1.08 -11.19 11.99
N LEU A 15 2.00 -12.04 11.55
CA LEU A 15 3.21 -11.61 10.86
C LEU A 15 2.88 -10.81 9.59
N SER A 16 1.94 -11.31 8.79
CA SER A 16 1.46 -10.62 7.58
C SER A 16 0.86 -9.25 7.89
N ALA A 17 0.10 -9.13 8.99
CA ALA A 17 -0.48 -7.86 9.43
C ALA A 17 0.60 -6.86 9.86
N ILE A 18 1.55 -7.27 10.70
CA ILE A 18 2.68 -6.44 11.15
C ILE A 18 3.48 -5.93 9.96
N VAL A 19 3.85 -6.82 9.04
CA VAL A 19 4.62 -6.45 7.84
C VAL A 19 3.83 -5.48 6.94
N THR A 20 2.52 -5.67 6.82
CA THR A 20 1.69 -4.76 6.03
C THR A 20 1.61 -3.37 6.66
N CYS A 21 1.42 -3.30 7.98
CA CYS A 21 1.25 -2.03 8.70
C CYS A 21 2.55 -1.24 8.82
N PHE A 22 3.67 -1.91 9.06
CA PHE A 22 4.92 -1.23 9.43
C PHE A 22 6.02 -1.35 8.37
N GLY A 23 5.95 -2.36 7.50
CA GLY A 23 7.01 -2.67 6.54
C GLY A 23 7.36 -1.51 5.61
N GLY A 24 6.38 -0.72 5.18
CA GLY A 24 6.62 0.45 4.34
C GLY A 24 7.37 1.57 5.06
N GLY A 25 6.94 1.90 6.29
CA GLY A 25 7.63 2.86 7.14
C GLY A 25 9.04 2.39 7.51
N MET A 26 9.20 1.11 7.87
CA MET A 26 10.52 0.52 8.16
C MET A 26 11.45 0.61 6.95
N LEU A 27 10.96 0.23 5.76
CA LEU A 27 11.73 0.32 4.52
C LEU A 27 12.17 1.76 4.23
N ARG A 28 11.24 2.72 4.35
CA ARG A 28 11.52 4.15 4.23
C ARG A 28 12.62 4.60 5.20
N ASP A 29 12.46 4.28 6.48
CA ASP A 29 13.36 4.71 7.55
C ASP A 29 14.77 4.08 7.40
N VAL A 30 14.85 2.84 6.93
CA VAL A 30 16.13 2.20 6.62
C VAL A 30 16.82 2.86 5.42
N LEU A 31 16.07 3.19 4.36
CA LEU A 31 16.63 3.77 3.14
C LEU A 31 17.12 5.21 3.31
N ALA A 32 16.44 5.99 4.12
CA ALA A 32 16.70 7.43 4.22
C ALA A 32 16.90 7.93 5.66
N GLY A 33 16.71 7.08 6.67
CA GLY A 33 16.80 7.48 8.08
C GLY A 33 18.15 8.06 8.45
N ALA A 34 19.24 7.50 7.92
CA ALA A 34 20.60 8.01 8.18
C ALA A 34 20.79 9.46 7.66
N ALA A 35 20.10 9.85 6.58
CA ALA A 35 20.19 11.20 6.01
C ALA A 35 19.50 12.27 6.87
N ILE A 36 18.55 11.87 7.75
CA ILE A 36 17.82 12.76 8.66
C ILE A 36 18.14 12.53 10.13
N GLY A 37 19.23 11.79 10.42
CA GLY A 37 19.68 11.55 11.79
C GLY A 37 18.84 10.54 12.58
N LEU A 38 18.10 9.67 11.91
CA LEU A 38 17.38 8.56 12.54
C LEU A 38 18.35 7.41 12.81
N ASP A 39 18.66 7.15 14.08
CA ASP A 39 19.52 6.02 14.48
C ASP A 39 18.85 4.67 14.24
N ARG A 40 17.51 4.63 14.25
CA ARG A 40 16.71 3.42 14.09
C ARG A 40 15.32 3.75 13.51
N PRO A 41 14.70 2.81 12.76
CA PRO A 41 13.32 2.99 12.31
C PRO A 41 12.36 3.27 13.47
N TRP A 42 11.37 4.12 13.23
CA TRP A 42 10.38 4.52 14.24
C TRP A 42 9.69 3.34 14.93
N PHE A 43 9.46 2.24 14.20
CA PHE A 43 8.89 1.01 14.75
C PHE A 43 9.69 0.47 15.96
N PHE A 44 11.01 0.61 15.94
CA PHE A 44 11.91 0.18 17.02
C PHE A 44 12.26 1.30 18.01
N SER A 45 11.57 2.42 17.96
CA SER A 45 11.82 3.56 18.84
C SER A 45 11.53 3.28 20.31
N GLY A 46 10.62 2.31 20.59
CA GLY A 46 10.17 1.98 21.94
C GLY A 46 9.26 3.04 22.56
N THR A 47 8.80 4.02 21.77
CA THR A 47 7.85 5.03 22.24
C THR A 47 6.49 4.41 22.57
N PRO A 48 5.72 5.00 23.51
CA PRO A 48 4.38 4.52 23.85
C PRO A 48 3.46 4.41 22.62
N GLU A 49 3.58 5.37 21.67
CA GLU A 49 2.81 5.40 20.44
C GLU A 49 3.18 4.20 19.54
N ALA A 50 4.47 3.94 19.32
CA ALA A 50 4.90 2.80 18.51
C ALA A 50 4.40 1.47 19.10
N ASN A 51 4.52 1.31 20.43
CA ASN A 51 4.02 0.13 21.13
C ASN A 51 2.49 -0.01 21.00
N LEU A 52 1.74 1.10 21.11
CA LEU A 52 0.29 1.09 20.94
C LEU A 52 -0.12 0.63 19.53
N TYR A 53 0.54 1.12 18.48
CA TYR A 53 0.25 0.71 17.11
C TYR A 53 0.57 -0.77 16.87
N ILE A 54 1.64 -1.30 17.49
CA ILE A 54 1.95 -2.74 17.44
C ILE A 54 0.82 -3.55 18.09
N ILE A 55 0.39 -3.16 19.29
CA ILE A 55 -0.69 -3.85 20.00
C ILE A 55 -1.98 -3.83 19.20
N ILE A 56 -2.37 -2.67 18.64
CA ILE A 56 -3.56 -2.55 17.81
C ILE A 56 -3.47 -3.45 16.57
N SER A 57 -2.32 -3.49 15.89
CA SER A 57 -2.16 -4.32 14.69
C SER A 57 -2.26 -5.81 14.99
N VAL A 58 -1.66 -6.27 16.09
CA VAL A 58 -1.73 -7.66 16.55
C VAL A 58 -3.15 -8.01 17.00
N ALA A 59 -3.79 -7.17 17.81
CA ALA A 59 -5.16 -7.37 18.27
C ALA A 59 -6.15 -7.45 17.09
N THR A 60 -5.99 -6.56 16.11
CA THR A 60 -6.81 -6.57 14.88
C THR A 60 -6.57 -7.83 14.06
N ALA A 61 -5.32 -8.27 13.90
CA ALA A 61 -5.00 -9.50 13.18
C ALA A 61 -5.66 -10.73 13.83
N ILE A 62 -5.58 -10.83 15.16
CA ILE A 62 -6.22 -11.89 15.94
C ILE A 62 -7.74 -11.82 15.78
N ALA A 63 -8.35 -10.65 15.92
CA ALA A 63 -9.79 -10.46 15.78
C ALA A 63 -10.28 -10.87 14.39
N VAL A 64 -9.58 -10.47 13.32
CA VAL A 64 -9.91 -10.84 11.94
C VAL A 64 -9.75 -12.34 11.71
N PHE A 65 -8.71 -12.97 12.28
CA PHE A 65 -8.51 -14.40 12.19
C PHE A 65 -9.67 -15.18 12.83
N PHE A 66 -10.05 -14.83 14.07
CA PHE A 66 -11.16 -15.50 14.74
C PHE A 66 -12.51 -15.20 14.08
N ALA A 67 -12.72 -13.97 13.58
CA ALA A 67 -13.90 -13.65 12.80
C ALA A 67 -14.00 -14.54 11.55
N ALA A 68 -12.91 -14.74 10.83
CA ALA A 68 -12.89 -15.63 9.66
C ALA A 68 -13.19 -17.10 10.03
N LEU A 69 -12.70 -17.58 11.18
CA LEU A 69 -13.02 -18.92 11.68
C LEU A 69 -14.49 -19.08 12.03
N VAL A 70 -15.07 -18.12 12.73
CA VAL A 70 -16.49 -18.17 13.19
C VAL A 70 -17.43 -18.02 11.98
N PHE A 71 -17.15 -17.08 11.11
CA PHE A 71 -17.99 -16.72 9.97
C PHE A 71 -17.53 -17.33 8.65
N LYS A 72 -16.76 -18.42 8.65
CA LYS A 72 -16.15 -19.00 7.45
C LYS A 72 -17.12 -19.24 6.28
N LYS A 73 -18.34 -19.71 6.56
CA LYS A 73 -19.37 -19.92 5.53
C LYS A 73 -19.82 -18.61 4.91
N HIS A 74 -19.99 -17.57 5.73
CA HIS A 74 -20.38 -16.23 5.28
C HIS A 74 -19.23 -15.55 4.54
N TYR A 75 -18.00 -15.72 5.03
CA TYR A 75 -16.78 -15.21 4.39
C TYR A 75 -16.63 -15.72 2.95
N VAL A 76 -16.83 -17.02 2.73
CA VAL A 76 -16.76 -17.64 1.39
C VAL A 76 -17.93 -17.20 0.53
N ARG A 77 -19.15 -17.12 1.12
CA ARG A 77 -20.36 -16.71 0.39
C ARG A 77 -20.29 -15.26 -0.10
N GLU A 78 -19.76 -14.36 0.72
CA GLU A 78 -19.70 -12.92 0.46
C GLU A 78 -18.28 -12.46 0.04
N GLU A 79 -17.54 -13.32 -0.62
CA GLU A 79 -16.15 -13.06 -1.05
C GLU A 79 -16.01 -11.71 -1.80
N ARG A 80 -16.98 -11.36 -2.64
CA ARG A 80 -16.96 -10.08 -3.39
C ARG A 80 -17.05 -8.88 -2.48
N LEU A 81 -17.91 -8.92 -1.46
CA LEU A 81 -18.04 -7.84 -0.48
C LEU A 81 -16.77 -7.70 0.34
N VAL A 82 -16.24 -8.81 0.83
CA VAL A 82 -14.99 -8.86 1.61
C VAL A 82 -13.83 -8.27 0.81
N ARG A 83 -13.69 -8.63 -0.47
CA ARG A 83 -12.67 -8.06 -1.36
C ARG A 83 -12.88 -6.57 -1.59
N SER A 84 -14.12 -6.11 -1.75
CA SER A 84 -14.42 -4.67 -1.94
C SER A 84 -14.06 -3.86 -0.70
N VAL A 85 -14.45 -4.32 0.48
CA VAL A 85 -14.10 -3.67 1.76
C VAL A 85 -12.58 -3.61 1.94
N ASN A 86 -11.89 -4.72 1.66
CA ASN A 86 -10.43 -4.75 1.74
C ASN A 86 -9.77 -3.74 0.79
N ASN A 87 -10.27 -3.60 -0.45
CA ASN A 87 -9.75 -2.62 -1.41
C ASN A 87 -9.96 -1.17 -0.95
N ILE A 88 -11.10 -0.88 -0.32
CA ILE A 88 -11.41 0.45 0.23
C ILE A 88 -10.45 0.77 1.39
N LEU A 89 -10.30 -0.14 2.34
CA LEU A 89 -9.40 0.03 3.48
C LEU A 89 -7.94 0.15 3.04
N ASP A 90 -7.52 -0.65 2.06
CA ASP A 90 -6.20 -0.57 1.45
C ASP A 90 -5.97 0.82 0.81
N ALA A 91 -6.93 1.33 0.05
CA ALA A 91 -6.81 2.64 -0.60
C ALA A 91 -6.69 3.80 0.42
N ILE A 92 -7.42 3.73 1.52
CA ILE A 92 -7.31 4.70 2.62
C ILE A 92 -5.93 4.59 3.29
N GLY A 93 -5.50 3.37 3.60
CA GLY A 93 -4.19 3.11 4.22
C GLY A 93 -3.03 3.60 3.37
N ILE A 94 -3.07 3.34 2.06
CA ILE A 94 -2.07 3.84 1.11
C ILE A 94 -2.01 5.36 1.12
N GLY A 95 -3.16 6.05 1.11
CA GLY A 95 -3.23 7.50 1.19
C GLY A 95 -2.63 8.06 2.47
N LEU A 96 -2.94 7.46 3.61
CA LEU A 96 -2.38 7.83 4.92
C LEU A 96 -0.86 7.68 4.93
N PHE A 97 -0.34 6.51 4.56
CA PHE A 97 1.10 6.26 4.53
C PHE A 97 1.84 7.12 3.50
N SER A 98 1.17 7.46 2.39
CA SER A 98 1.71 8.40 1.39
C SER A 98 1.90 9.79 1.99
N ALA A 99 0.89 10.31 2.70
CA ALA A 99 0.96 11.60 3.36
C ALA A 99 2.03 11.63 4.47
N VAL A 100 2.00 10.65 5.39
CA VAL A 100 2.99 10.54 6.48
C VAL A 100 4.41 10.39 5.93
N GLY A 101 4.60 9.55 4.91
CA GLY A 101 5.91 9.35 4.29
C GLY A 101 6.44 10.59 3.63
N THR A 102 5.60 11.36 2.94
CA THR A 102 5.98 12.62 2.30
C THR A 102 6.30 13.70 3.35
N GLY A 103 5.45 13.85 4.38
CA GLY A 103 5.63 14.81 5.45
C GLY A 103 6.93 14.61 6.22
N SER A 104 7.31 13.35 6.49
CA SER A 104 8.55 13.03 7.21
C SER A 104 9.83 13.51 6.50
N TYR A 105 9.77 13.72 5.19
CA TYR A 105 10.94 14.09 4.38
C TYR A 105 10.74 15.39 3.58
N ILE A 106 9.83 16.25 4.02
CA ILE A 106 9.49 17.49 3.31
C ILE A 106 10.69 18.42 3.12
N SER A 107 11.58 18.50 4.13
CA SER A 107 12.79 19.31 4.12
C SER A 107 13.88 18.79 3.17
N ALA A 108 13.82 17.53 2.76
CA ALA A 108 14.78 16.91 1.85
C ALA A 108 14.52 17.23 0.36
N GLY A 109 13.49 18.02 0.08
CA GLY A 109 13.11 18.45 -1.27
C GLY A 109 12.05 17.56 -1.93
N PRO A 110 11.47 18.03 -3.05
CA PRO A 110 10.28 17.42 -3.65
C PRO A 110 10.50 15.98 -4.09
N PHE A 111 11.61 15.69 -4.74
CA PHE A 111 11.90 14.36 -5.26
C PHE A 111 12.00 13.31 -4.13
N VAL A 112 12.76 13.64 -3.08
CA VAL A 112 12.95 12.74 -1.93
C VAL A 112 11.62 12.56 -1.19
N ALA A 113 10.94 13.65 -0.86
CA ALA A 113 9.67 13.62 -0.14
C ALA A 113 8.62 12.75 -0.87
N ILE A 114 8.42 12.96 -2.17
CA ILE A 114 7.46 12.20 -2.98
C ILE A 114 7.86 10.73 -3.06
N THR A 115 9.15 10.44 -3.26
CA THR A 115 9.66 9.07 -3.34
C THR A 115 9.47 8.35 -2.01
N MET A 116 9.74 8.99 -0.86
CA MET A 116 9.56 8.42 0.46
C MET A 116 8.08 8.20 0.81
N GLY A 117 7.19 9.09 0.36
CA GLY A 117 5.75 8.88 0.44
C GLY A 117 5.30 7.64 -0.33
N MET A 118 5.78 7.48 -1.56
CA MET A 118 5.51 6.30 -2.38
C MET A 118 6.03 5.01 -1.70
N ILE A 119 7.30 4.98 -1.28
CA ILE A 119 7.91 3.82 -0.62
C ILE A 119 7.17 3.46 0.67
N SER A 120 6.83 4.45 1.48
CA SER A 120 6.10 4.24 2.74
C SER A 120 4.74 3.60 2.51
N SER A 121 4.04 4.02 1.45
CA SER A 121 2.68 3.56 1.17
C SER A 121 2.61 2.17 0.53
N ILE A 122 3.53 1.83 -0.37
CA ILE A 122 3.50 0.55 -1.09
C ILE A 122 4.41 -0.52 -0.49
N GLY A 123 5.43 -0.12 0.29
CA GLY A 123 6.49 -0.99 0.77
C GLY A 123 5.99 -2.13 1.66
N GLY A 124 5.03 -1.86 2.55
CA GLY A 124 4.46 -2.88 3.42
C GLY A 124 3.75 -3.99 2.64
N GLY A 125 2.93 -3.60 1.67
CA GLY A 125 2.26 -4.54 0.76
C GLY A 125 3.23 -5.33 -0.10
N LEU A 126 4.29 -4.68 -0.58
CA LEU A 126 5.33 -5.33 -1.38
C LEU A 126 6.08 -6.40 -0.58
N ILE A 127 6.54 -6.07 0.63
CA ILE A 127 7.25 -7.02 1.50
C ILE A 127 6.33 -8.17 1.88
N ARG A 128 5.07 -7.89 2.26
CA ARG A 128 4.07 -8.91 2.55
C ARG A 128 3.90 -9.88 1.39
N ASP A 129 3.69 -9.38 0.18
CA ASP A 129 3.43 -10.22 -0.98
C ASP A 129 4.64 -11.11 -1.30
N VAL A 130 5.86 -10.59 -1.18
CA VAL A 130 7.11 -11.36 -1.34
C VAL A 130 7.21 -12.46 -0.28
N ILE A 131 6.94 -12.17 1.00
CA ILE A 131 6.96 -13.17 2.07
C ILE A 131 5.91 -14.27 1.82
N LEU A 132 4.75 -13.89 1.29
CA LEU A 132 3.67 -14.82 0.95
C LEU A 132 3.89 -15.57 -0.37
N ASN A 133 5.04 -15.41 -1.01
CA ASN A 133 5.37 -15.97 -2.32
C ASN A 133 4.33 -15.61 -3.39
N GLU A 134 3.88 -14.35 -3.35
CA GLU A 134 3.00 -13.78 -4.37
C GLU A 134 3.73 -12.73 -5.19
N ILE A 135 3.34 -12.58 -6.45
CA ILE A 135 3.82 -11.44 -7.24
C ILE A 135 3.15 -10.18 -6.68
N PRO A 136 3.95 -9.20 -6.18
CA PRO A 136 3.41 -8.02 -5.55
C PRO A 136 2.34 -7.31 -6.41
N PHE A 137 1.24 -6.93 -5.78
CA PHE A 137 0.13 -6.23 -6.43
C PHE A 137 0.57 -4.98 -7.16
N VAL A 138 1.54 -4.25 -6.60
CA VAL A 138 2.11 -3.03 -7.19
C VAL A 138 2.72 -3.27 -8.57
N LEU A 139 3.21 -4.49 -8.84
CA LEU A 139 3.84 -4.87 -10.11
C LEU A 139 2.86 -5.50 -11.12
N ARG A 140 1.69 -5.95 -10.67
CA ARG A 140 0.83 -6.82 -11.47
C ARG A 140 -0.55 -6.25 -11.79
N LYS A 141 -1.17 -5.54 -10.86
CA LYS A 141 -2.58 -5.13 -10.99
C LYS A 141 -2.75 -3.64 -10.79
N TYR A 142 -3.50 -3.07 -11.72
CA TYR A 142 -3.97 -1.69 -11.67
C TYR A 142 -2.86 -0.67 -11.38
N VAL A 143 -3.08 0.54 -11.77
CA VAL A 143 -2.18 1.66 -11.46
C VAL A 143 -2.11 1.83 -9.94
N TYR A 144 -1.10 1.22 -9.26
CA TYR A 144 -1.00 1.22 -7.79
C TYR A 144 -0.05 2.32 -7.28
N ALA A 145 1.11 2.47 -7.93
CA ALA A 145 2.12 3.45 -7.52
C ALA A 145 1.81 4.89 -7.99
N ILE A 146 1.15 5.06 -9.15
CA ILE A 146 0.85 6.38 -9.70
C ILE A 146 -0.04 7.22 -8.77
N PRO A 147 -1.15 6.70 -8.19
CA PRO A 147 -1.93 7.43 -7.20
C PRO A 147 -1.11 7.92 -6.01
N THR A 148 -0.15 7.12 -5.52
CA THR A 148 0.68 7.53 -4.40
C THR A 148 1.65 8.65 -4.76
N ILE A 149 2.25 8.59 -5.95
CA ILE A 149 3.11 9.67 -6.47
C ILE A 149 2.31 10.96 -6.60
N LEU A 150 1.12 10.91 -7.22
CA LEU A 150 0.26 12.09 -7.40
C LEU A 150 -0.25 12.64 -6.07
N GLY A 151 -0.65 11.79 -5.14
CA GLY A 151 -1.06 12.19 -3.79
C GLY A 151 0.07 12.83 -3.00
N SER A 152 1.27 12.23 -3.03
CA SER A 152 2.47 12.79 -2.40
C SER A 152 2.87 14.14 -3.02
N ALA A 153 2.78 14.24 -4.35
CA ALA A 153 3.05 15.52 -5.04
C ALA A 153 2.04 16.60 -4.63
N ALA A 154 0.74 16.26 -4.55
CA ALA A 154 -0.28 17.18 -4.08
C ALA A 154 -0.03 17.62 -2.63
N TYR A 155 0.34 16.69 -1.74
CA TYR A 155 0.72 17.01 -0.37
C TYR A 155 1.88 18.00 -0.33
N TYR A 156 2.96 17.71 -1.06
CA TYR A 156 4.15 18.55 -1.09
C TYR A 156 3.83 19.97 -1.61
N LEU A 157 3.13 20.07 -2.74
CA LEU A 157 2.77 21.35 -3.34
C LEU A 157 1.86 22.17 -2.43
N LEU A 158 0.86 21.56 -1.80
CA LEU A 158 -0.02 22.25 -0.87
C LEU A 158 0.74 22.80 0.32
N LEU A 159 1.58 22.01 0.95
CA LEU A 159 2.26 22.40 2.17
C LEU A 159 3.37 23.42 1.92
N VAL A 160 4.12 23.28 0.82
CA VAL A 160 5.28 24.16 0.53
C VAL A 160 4.90 25.41 -0.25
N CYS A 161 3.98 25.30 -1.21
CA CYS A 161 3.68 26.41 -2.13
C CYS A 161 2.40 27.17 -1.78
N ILE A 162 1.37 26.51 -1.20
CA ILE A 162 0.06 27.12 -0.99
C ILE A 162 -0.15 27.53 0.47
N PHE A 163 0.22 26.67 1.40
CA PHE A 163 0.00 26.88 2.84
C PHE A 163 1.30 26.87 3.66
N PRO A 164 2.37 27.61 3.26
CA PRO A 164 3.59 27.63 4.04
C PRO A 164 3.32 28.24 5.43
N ASN A 165 3.74 27.52 6.49
CA ASN A 165 3.66 27.99 7.88
C ASN A 165 2.24 28.31 8.39
N THR A 166 1.21 27.60 7.91
CA THR A 166 -0.15 27.73 8.45
C THR A 166 -0.48 26.54 9.34
N ASP A 167 -1.12 26.76 10.50
CA ASP A 167 -1.46 25.73 11.48
C ASP A 167 -2.34 24.60 10.92
N TYR A 168 -3.15 24.91 9.91
CA TYR A 168 -4.03 23.94 9.24
C TYR A 168 -3.45 23.37 7.93
N GLY A 169 -2.34 23.90 7.46
CA GLY A 169 -1.75 23.52 6.16
C GLY A 169 -1.42 22.04 6.07
N GLU A 170 -0.83 21.47 7.11
CA GLU A 170 -0.50 20.07 7.17
C GLU A 170 -1.75 19.17 7.13
N THR A 171 -2.79 19.54 7.88
CA THR A 171 -4.06 18.82 7.89
C THR A 171 -4.74 18.82 6.53
N VAL A 172 -4.78 20.00 5.86
CA VAL A 172 -5.36 20.15 4.52
C VAL A 172 -4.56 19.33 3.49
N ALA A 173 -3.23 19.39 3.54
CA ALA A 173 -2.36 18.62 2.66
C ALA A 173 -2.55 17.11 2.85
N MET A 174 -2.63 16.64 4.12
CA MET A 174 -2.87 15.24 4.46
C MET A 174 -4.21 14.75 3.92
N VAL A 175 -5.30 15.46 4.21
CA VAL A 175 -6.65 15.10 3.74
C VAL A 175 -6.70 15.08 2.21
N THR A 176 -6.10 16.07 1.55
CA THR A 176 -6.04 16.14 0.08
C THR A 176 -5.26 14.95 -0.49
N CYS A 177 -4.11 14.60 0.09
CA CYS A 177 -3.34 13.45 -0.32
C CYS A 177 -4.18 12.15 -0.24
N ILE A 178 -4.84 11.93 0.91
CA ILE A 178 -5.69 10.75 1.12
C ILE A 178 -6.81 10.70 0.08
N LEU A 179 -7.48 11.83 -0.16
CA LEU A 179 -8.58 11.90 -1.13
C LEU A 179 -8.09 11.64 -2.56
N VAL A 180 -6.98 12.24 -2.98
CA VAL A 180 -6.40 12.02 -4.32
C VAL A 180 -6.05 10.56 -4.51
N VAL A 181 -5.32 9.96 -3.55
CA VAL A 181 -4.96 8.54 -3.62
C VAL A 181 -6.19 7.66 -3.63
N PHE A 182 -7.14 7.91 -2.74
CA PHE A 182 -8.37 7.12 -2.63
C PHE A 182 -9.18 7.16 -3.93
N VAL A 183 -9.48 8.35 -4.45
CA VAL A 183 -10.28 8.52 -5.67
C VAL A 183 -9.60 7.84 -6.85
N LEU A 184 -8.31 8.08 -7.06
CA LEU A 184 -7.57 7.48 -8.17
C LEU A 184 -7.50 5.94 -8.05
N ARG A 185 -7.35 5.40 -6.84
CA ARG A 185 -7.36 3.96 -6.57
C ARG A 185 -8.74 3.35 -6.87
N MET A 186 -9.82 4.02 -6.45
CA MET A 186 -11.18 3.55 -6.73
C MET A 186 -11.47 3.59 -8.23
N LEU A 187 -11.12 4.66 -8.92
CA LEU A 187 -11.26 4.77 -10.37
C LEU A 187 -10.44 3.70 -11.10
N ALA A 188 -9.17 3.52 -10.72
CA ALA A 188 -8.29 2.52 -11.32
C ALA A 188 -8.84 1.09 -11.14
N THR A 189 -9.45 0.81 -9.98
CA THR A 189 -10.07 -0.49 -9.69
C THR A 189 -11.37 -0.67 -10.49
N TYR A 190 -12.20 0.37 -10.57
CA TYR A 190 -13.46 0.35 -11.28
C TYR A 190 -13.27 0.18 -12.80
N PHE A 191 -12.38 0.97 -13.40
CA PHE A 191 -12.07 0.93 -14.82
C PHE A 191 -11.05 -0.14 -15.19
N LYS A 192 -10.54 -0.89 -14.20
CA LYS A 192 -9.52 -1.94 -14.40
C LYS A 192 -8.29 -1.43 -15.16
N TRP A 193 -7.83 -0.21 -14.85
CA TRP A 193 -6.66 0.37 -15.49
C TRP A 193 -5.41 -0.46 -15.21
N ASN A 194 -4.77 -0.92 -16.26
CA ASN A 194 -3.51 -1.67 -16.18
C ASN A 194 -2.43 -0.93 -16.96
N MET A 195 -1.20 -0.99 -16.46
CA MET A 195 -0.05 -0.52 -17.22
C MET A 195 0.17 -1.40 -18.46
N PRO A 196 0.62 -0.81 -19.59
CA PRO A 196 0.97 -1.58 -20.76
C PRO A 196 2.10 -2.57 -20.45
N LYS A 197 1.94 -3.80 -20.91
CA LYS A 197 2.98 -4.83 -20.81
C LYS A 197 3.90 -4.73 -22.02
N ALA A 198 5.21 -4.93 -21.82
CA ALA A 198 6.18 -4.91 -22.90
C ALA A 198 5.86 -5.99 -23.95
N ILE A 199 5.45 -7.17 -23.50
CA ILE A 199 5.01 -8.27 -24.35
C ILE A 199 3.78 -8.92 -23.73
N ASP A 200 2.70 -9.03 -24.48
CA ASP A 200 1.53 -9.83 -24.10
C ASP A 200 1.69 -11.24 -24.68
N PHE A 201 2.37 -12.10 -23.93
CA PHE A 201 2.62 -13.49 -24.35
C PHE A 201 1.35 -14.28 -24.67
N ARG A 202 0.21 -13.92 -24.10
CA ARG A 202 -1.06 -14.59 -24.41
C ARG A 202 -1.50 -14.26 -25.83
N LYS A 203 -1.54 -12.98 -26.18
CA LYS A 203 -1.87 -12.53 -27.53
C LYS A 203 -0.86 -13.05 -28.56
N MET A 204 0.43 -12.99 -28.22
CA MET A 204 1.48 -13.45 -29.10
C MET A 204 1.39 -14.97 -29.40
N ARG A 205 1.07 -15.79 -28.38
CA ARG A 205 0.83 -17.23 -28.57
C ARG A 205 -0.40 -17.51 -29.43
N GLU A 206 -1.47 -16.75 -29.30
CA GLU A 206 -2.66 -16.87 -30.14
C GLU A 206 -2.34 -16.49 -31.59
N THR A 207 -1.59 -15.41 -31.80
CA THR A 207 -1.15 -15.00 -33.16
C THR A 207 -0.29 -16.06 -33.82
N VAL A 208 0.77 -16.53 -33.15
CA VAL A 208 1.66 -17.57 -33.67
C VAL A 208 0.92 -18.88 -33.97
N ARG A 209 -0.03 -19.25 -33.10
CA ARG A 209 -0.86 -20.45 -33.33
C ARG A 209 -1.77 -20.30 -34.53
N ASN A 210 -2.34 -19.12 -34.73
CA ASN A 210 -3.20 -18.88 -35.91
C ASN A 210 -2.39 -18.87 -37.20
N GLU A 211 -1.17 -18.26 -37.20
CA GLU A 211 -0.26 -18.30 -38.33
C GLU A 211 0.14 -19.74 -38.73
N GLN A 212 0.38 -20.62 -37.75
CA GLN A 212 0.68 -22.03 -38.01
C GLN A 212 -0.52 -22.80 -38.57
N LEU A 213 -1.76 -22.43 -38.20
CA LEU A 213 -2.96 -23.07 -38.75
C LEU A 213 -3.34 -22.60 -40.15
N ASP A 214 -2.86 -21.43 -40.57
CA ASP A 214 -3.06 -20.90 -41.89
C ASP A 214 -1.98 -21.41 -42.92
N GLU A 215 -0.89 -21.99 -42.40
CA GLU A 215 0.19 -22.59 -43.23
C GLU A 215 -0.01 -24.11 -43.50
N ASP A 216 -0.89 -24.79 -42.75
CA ASP A 216 -1.27 -26.22 -42.94
C ASP A 216 -2.57 -26.34 -43.78
#